data_64865e1305e2ff7e71102fa7eec6f8de
#
_entry.id   64865e1305e2ff7e71102fa7eec6f8de
#
_cell.length_a   1.000
_cell.length_b   1.000
_cell.length_c   1.000
_cell.angle_alpha   90.00
_cell.angle_beta   90.00
_cell.angle_gamma   90.00
#
_symmetry.space_group_name_H-M   'P 1'
#
loop_
_entity.id
_entity.type
_entity.pdbx_description
1 polymer ?
#
loop_
_entity_poly.entity_id
_entity_poly.type
_entity_poly.pdbx_seq_one_letter_code
_entity_poly.pdbx_strand_id
1 'polypeptide(L)'
;KPCLKEIIEKHEECGGSVIGVEKVDWKDVPKYGNVSGVQVSDGFYKVEKLQEKPQISETKSNLAISDRHVLMPDIFKILEKTKPGQGGEIQVTDAYNAMVDTKEGVFAYDYKSKRFDSGDKLGFVMAAVDETLNRPELREPFIKFLKGLDI
;
A
#
# COMPACT_ATOMS: atom_id res chain seq x y z
N LYS A 1 3.53 2.59 15.28
CA LYS A 1 4.59 3.26 14.49
C LYS A 1 3.97 3.74 13.18
N PRO A 2 4.28 4.96 12.68
CA PRO A 2 3.75 5.41 11.39
C PRO A 2 4.22 4.52 10.24
N CYS A 3 3.29 4.13 9.36
CA CYS A 3 3.54 3.26 8.22
C CYS A 3 4.74 3.72 7.37
N LEU A 4 4.79 5.01 7.00
CA LEU A 4 5.89 5.54 6.17
C LEU A 4 7.26 5.39 6.86
N LYS A 5 7.32 5.52 8.19
CA LYS A 5 8.57 5.31 8.93
C LYS A 5 9.06 3.86 8.81
N GLU A 6 8.14 2.89 8.88
CA GLU A 6 8.49 1.47 8.69
C GLU A 6 9.01 1.21 7.27
N ILE A 7 8.39 1.82 6.25
CA ILE A 7 8.81 1.68 4.86
C ILE A 7 10.20 2.32 4.63
N ILE A 8 10.48 3.49 5.23
CA ILE A 8 11.80 4.14 5.17
C ILE A 8 12.88 3.24 5.77
N GLU A 9 12.64 2.66 6.95
CA GLU A 9 13.60 1.75 7.58
C GLU A 9 13.87 0.52 6.71
N LYS A 10 12.83 -0.03 6.08
CA LYS A 10 12.99 -1.15 5.13
C LYS A 10 13.77 -0.76 3.87
N HIS A 11 13.56 0.47 3.38
CA HIS A 11 14.36 1.02 2.29
C HIS A 11 15.85 1.15 2.67
N GLU A 12 16.13 1.68 3.85
CA GLU A 12 17.51 1.80 4.36
C GLU A 12 18.19 0.43 4.55
N GLU A 13 17.42 -0.59 4.98
CA GLU A 13 17.92 -1.96 5.14
C GLU A 13 18.25 -2.64 3.80
N CYS A 14 17.38 -2.50 2.78
CA CYS A 14 17.53 -3.23 1.51
C CYS A 14 18.24 -2.43 0.41
N GLY A 15 18.30 -1.12 0.52
CA GLY A 15 18.89 -0.22 -0.49
C GLY A 15 18.11 -0.11 -1.80
N GLY A 16 16.91 -0.70 -1.87
CA GLY A 16 16.03 -0.70 -3.05
C GLY A 16 14.74 0.08 -2.83
N SER A 17 13.92 0.21 -3.87
CA SER A 17 12.58 0.77 -3.74
C SER A 17 11.70 -0.10 -2.86
N VAL A 18 10.93 0.51 -1.94
CA VAL A 18 9.99 -0.22 -1.09
C VAL A 18 8.59 0.35 -1.26
N ILE A 19 7.66 -0.49 -1.65
CA ILE A 19 6.23 -0.17 -1.75
C ILE A 19 5.48 -0.80 -0.59
N GLY A 20 4.58 -0.03 0.01
CA GLY A 20 3.67 -0.54 1.02
C GLY A 20 2.61 -1.42 0.38
N VAL A 21 2.32 -2.55 1.00
CA VAL A 21 1.25 -3.46 0.57
C VAL A 21 0.44 -3.90 1.78
N GLU A 22 -0.75 -4.45 1.50
CA GLU A 22 -1.59 -5.11 2.49
C GLU A 22 -2.23 -6.37 1.88
N LYS A 23 -2.52 -7.35 2.72
CA LYS A 23 -3.31 -8.51 2.31
C LYS A 23 -4.79 -8.14 2.28
N VAL A 24 -5.42 -8.34 1.11
CA VAL A 24 -6.86 -8.15 0.93
C VAL A 24 -7.56 -9.47 0.72
N ASP A 25 -8.89 -9.49 0.87
CA ASP A 25 -9.69 -10.63 0.44
C ASP A 25 -9.50 -10.86 -1.07
N TRP A 26 -9.43 -12.13 -1.50
CA TRP A 26 -9.24 -12.47 -2.91
C TRP A 26 -10.28 -11.81 -3.84
N LYS A 27 -11.51 -11.67 -3.39
CA LYS A 27 -12.60 -11.00 -4.15
C LYS A 27 -12.31 -9.53 -4.43
N ASP A 28 -11.43 -8.90 -3.62
CA ASP A 28 -11.11 -7.48 -3.70
C ASP A 28 -9.83 -7.20 -4.51
N VAL A 29 -9.04 -8.24 -4.85
CA VAL A 29 -7.83 -8.12 -5.66
C VAL A 29 -8.03 -7.32 -6.95
N PRO A 30 -9.13 -7.50 -7.72
CA PRO A 30 -9.35 -6.73 -8.95
C PRO A 30 -9.58 -5.23 -8.77
N LYS A 31 -9.67 -4.76 -7.53
CA LYS A 31 -9.86 -3.32 -7.23
C LYS A 31 -8.55 -2.55 -7.13
N TYR A 32 -7.42 -3.24 -6.96
CA TYR A 32 -6.13 -2.66 -6.58
C TYR A 32 -5.00 -3.09 -7.51
N GLY A 33 -3.95 -2.28 -7.58
CA GLY A 33 -2.65 -2.76 -8.04
C GLY A 33 -2.18 -3.92 -7.16
N ASN A 34 -1.63 -4.95 -7.76
CA ASN A 34 -1.26 -6.19 -7.10
C ASN A 34 0.24 -6.47 -7.23
N VAL A 35 0.81 -7.06 -6.18
CA VAL A 35 2.23 -7.43 -6.12
C VAL A 35 2.36 -8.94 -5.99
N SER A 36 3.22 -9.52 -6.81
CA SER A 36 3.70 -10.90 -6.65
C SER A 36 5.21 -10.92 -6.44
N GLY A 37 5.69 -11.81 -5.58
CA GLY A 37 7.12 -11.91 -5.27
C GLY A 37 7.41 -12.98 -4.24
N VAL A 38 8.69 -13.10 -3.89
CA VAL A 38 9.19 -14.06 -2.91
C VAL A 38 9.33 -13.39 -1.55
N GLN A 39 8.75 -14.00 -0.53
CA GLN A 39 8.92 -13.53 0.85
C GLN A 39 10.36 -13.74 1.31
N VAL A 40 11.03 -12.68 1.72
CA VAL A 40 12.42 -12.70 2.20
C VAL A 40 12.52 -12.60 3.72
N SER A 41 11.52 -12.01 4.38
CA SER A 41 11.33 -12.03 5.82
C SER A 41 9.87 -11.77 6.18
N ASP A 42 9.51 -11.71 7.47
CA ASP A 42 8.12 -11.49 7.89
C ASP A 42 7.55 -10.19 7.30
N GLY A 43 6.49 -10.32 6.51
CA GLY A 43 5.84 -9.20 5.83
C GLY A 43 6.69 -8.48 4.78
N PHE A 44 7.88 -8.99 4.44
CA PHE A 44 8.79 -8.35 3.49
C PHE A 44 9.07 -9.26 2.29
N TYR A 45 8.88 -8.74 1.08
CA TYR A 45 8.90 -9.51 -0.16
C TYR A 45 9.83 -8.85 -1.18
N LYS A 46 10.64 -9.65 -1.88
CA LYS A 46 11.29 -9.22 -3.12
C LYS A 46 10.26 -9.34 -4.24
N VAL A 47 9.97 -8.23 -4.90
CA VAL A 47 8.96 -8.18 -5.96
C VAL A 47 9.49 -8.81 -7.24
N GLU A 48 8.66 -9.62 -7.88
CA GLU A 48 8.92 -10.23 -9.18
C GLU A 48 8.00 -9.64 -10.26
N LYS A 49 6.77 -9.23 -9.88
CA LYS A 49 5.80 -8.70 -10.82
C LYS A 49 4.79 -7.80 -10.12
N LEU A 50 4.41 -6.71 -10.82
CA LEU A 50 3.28 -5.86 -10.45
C LEU A 50 2.25 -5.89 -11.59
N GLN A 51 0.98 -5.84 -11.22
CA GLN A 51 -0.14 -5.83 -12.17
C GLN A 51 -1.21 -4.85 -11.70
N GLU A 52 -1.67 -4.00 -12.61
CA GLU A 52 -2.77 -3.09 -12.31
C GLU A 52 -4.10 -3.83 -12.41
N LYS A 53 -4.84 -3.89 -11.30
CA LYS A 53 -6.21 -4.46 -11.21
C LYS A 53 -6.37 -5.81 -11.94
N PRO A 54 -5.52 -6.81 -11.65
CA PRO A 54 -5.59 -8.09 -12.35
C PRO A 54 -6.87 -8.85 -12.00
N GLN A 55 -7.31 -9.71 -12.90
CA GLN A 55 -8.31 -10.72 -12.53
C GLN A 55 -7.71 -11.72 -11.53
N ILE A 56 -8.54 -12.34 -10.70
CA ILE A 56 -8.07 -13.30 -9.69
C ILE A 56 -7.26 -14.45 -10.33
N SER A 57 -7.63 -14.88 -11.55
CA SER A 57 -6.93 -15.92 -12.30
C SER A 57 -5.56 -15.50 -12.84
N GLU A 58 -5.25 -14.20 -12.86
CA GLU A 58 -4.02 -13.65 -13.46
C GLU A 58 -2.92 -13.42 -12.42
N THR A 59 -3.23 -13.55 -11.14
CA THR A 59 -2.27 -13.36 -10.06
C THR A 59 -2.24 -14.55 -9.11
N LYS A 60 -1.09 -14.73 -8.44
CA LYS A 60 -0.90 -15.74 -7.38
C LYS A 60 -0.83 -15.10 -5.98
N SER A 61 -1.07 -13.81 -5.89
CA SER A 61 -0.92 -13.03 -4.66
C SER A 61 -2.16 -12.18 -4.37
N ASN A 62 -2.47 -12.02 -3.10
CA ASN A 62 -3.49 -11.09 -2.62
C ASN A 62 -2.88 -9.86 -1.94
N LEU A 63 -1.62 -9.54 -2.25
CA LEU A 63 -0.96 -8.32 -1.78
C LEU A 63 -1.39 -7.14 -2.66
N ALA A 64 -2.21 -6.27 -2.11
CA ALA A 64 -2.65 -5.03 -2.76
C ALA A 64 -1.67 -3.90 -2.48
N ILE A 65 -1.37 -3.09 -3.49
CA ILE A 65 -0.53 -1.91 -3.35
C ILE A 65 -1.27 -0.86 -2.52
N SER A 66 -0.60 -0.29 -1.54
CA SER A 66 -1.05 0.87 -0.78
C SER A 66 -0.36 2.14 -1.27
N ASP A 67 -0.88 3.32 -0.88
CA ASP A 67 -0.39 4.62 -1.35
C ASP A 67 0.85 5.14 -0.59
N ARG A 68 1.68 4.25 -0.05
CA ARG A 68 2.90 4.62 0.69
C ARG A 68 4.09 3.91 0.11
N HIS A 69 5.03 4.70 -0.42
CA HIS A 69 6.21 4.19 -1.12
C HIS A 69 7.45 5.01 -0.79
N VAL A 70 8.60 4.36 -0.80
CA VAL A 70 9.92 5.00 -0.88
C VAL A 70 10.60 4.44 -2.13
N LEU A 71 10.88 5.31 -3.09
CA LEU A 71 11.32 4.91 -4.42
C LEU A 71 12.71 5.46 -4.70
N MET A 72 13.52 4.66 -5.38
CA MET A 72 14.80 5.13 -5.91
C MET A 72 14.57 6.23 -6.98
N PRO A 73 15.46 7.24 -7.07
CA PRO A 73 15.29 8.37 -7.99
C PRO A 73 15.14 8.01 -9.48
N ASP A 74 15.60 6.83 -9.87
CA ASP A 74 15.50 6.34 -11.25
C ASP A 74 14.05 6.19 -11.73
N ILE A 75 13.08 6.16 -10.81
CA ILE A 75 11.65 6.17 -11.15
C ILE A 75 11.29 7.32 -12.10
N PHE A 76 11.87 8.50 -11.94
CA PHE A 76 11.56 9.66 -12.78
C PHE A 76 11.99 9.43 -14.24
N LYS A 77 13.17 8.84 -14.46
CA LYS A 77 13.64 8.49 -15.81
C LYS A 77 12.81 7.39 -16.47
N ILE A 78 12.25 6.49 -15.66
CA ILE A 78 11.37 5.42 -16.12
C ILE A 78 10.01 6.03 -16.49
N LEU A 79 9.43 6.86 -15.64
CA LEU A 79 8.15 7.53 -15.89
C LEU A 79 8.15 8.37 -17.17
N GLU A 80 9.24 9.08 -17.47
CA GLU A 80 9.41 9.83 -18.72
C GLU A 80 9.25 8.97 -19.98
N LYS A 81 9.53 7.67 -19.87
CA LYS A 81 9.48 6.69 -20.97
C LYS A 81 8.27 5.76 -20.90
N THR A 82 7.53 5.80 -19.79
CA THR A 82 6.37 4.93 -19.60
C THR A 82 5.25 5.35 -20.55
N LYS A 83 4.74 4.39 -21.31
CA LYS A 83 3.63 4.59 -22.23
C LYS A 83 2.30 4.46 -21.50
N PRO A 84 1.22 5.08 -22.00
CA PRO A 84 -0.11 4.85 -21.48
C PRO A 84 -0.45 3.34 -21.49
N GLY A 85 -0.91 2.86 -20.33
CA GLY A 85 -1.30 1.47 -20.10
C GLY A 85 -2.82 1.30 -20.08
N GLN A 86 -3.32 0.52 -19.14
CA GLN A 86 -4.75 0.26 -18.99
C GLN A 86 -5.54 1.56 -18.81
N GLY A 87 -6.61 1.72 -19.57
CA GLY A 87 -7.45 2.94 -19.56
C GLY A 87 -6.86 4.15 -20.32
N GLY A 88 -5.69 4.00 -20.97
CA GLY A 88 -5.04 5.08 -21.71
C GLY A 88 -4.27 6.07 -20.83
N GLU A 89 -4.10 5.78 -19.55
CA GLU A 89 -3.36 6.58 -18.58
C GLU A 89 -1.97 5.98 -18.31
N ILE A 90 -1.00 6.83 -17.92
CA ILE A 90 0.30 6.37 -17.44
C ILE A 90 0.09 5.79 -16.04
N GLN A 91 0.20 4.46 -15.93
CA GLN A 91 0.05 3.76 -14.67
C GLN A 91 1.39 3.69 -13.93
N VAL A 92 1.42 4.15 -12.68
CA VAL A 92 2.62 4.07 -11.85
C VAL A 92 3.04 2.61 -11.60
N THR A 93 2.10 1.68 -11.60
CA THR A 93 2.35 0.23 -11.48
C THR A 93 3.22 -0.29 -12.61
N ASP A 94 3.05 0.23 -13.86
CA ASP A 94 3.90 -0.13 -15.00
C ASP A 94 5.34 0.38 -14.81
N ALA A 95 5.49 1.59 -14.25
CA ALA A 95 6.80 2.14 -13.94
C ALA A 95 7.49 1.32 -12.82
N TYR A 96 6.77 0.90 -11.78
CA TYR A 96 7.32 0.02 -10.74
C TYR A 96 7.75 -1.32 -11.32
N ASN A 97 6.97 -1.88 -12.24
CA ASN A 97 7.32 -3.13 -12.88
C ASN A 97 8.62 -3.02 -13.69
N ALA A 98 8.86 -1.89 -14.35
CA ALA A 98 10.13 -1.63 -15.02
C ALA A 98 11.31 -1.43 -14.04
N MET A 99 11.07 -1.10 -12.78
CA MET A 99 12.11 -1.02 -11.75
C MET A 99 12.49 -2.38 -11.17
N VAL A 100 11.67 -3.42 -11.34
CA VAL A 100 11.94 -4.76 -10.78
C VAL A 100 13.27 -5.31 -11.27
N ASP A 101 13.59 -5.08 -12.54
CA ASP A 101 14.81 -5.59 -13.20
C ASP A 101 16.04 -4.67 -13.00
N THR A 102 15.91 -3.56 -12.24
CA THR A 102 17.06 -2.73 -11.90
C THR A 102 17.95 -3.43 -10.86
N LYS A 103 19.19 -2.96 -10.70
CA LYS A 103 20.15 -3.53 -9.76
C LYS A 103 19.62 -3.50 -8.32
N GLU A 104 19.01 -2.41 -7.93
CA GLU A 104 18.44 -2.16 -6.60
C GLU A 104 17.12 -2.90 -6.40
N GLY A 105 16.35 -3.11 -7.47
CA GLY A 105 15.08 -3.82 -7.47
C GLY A 105 13.96 -3.12 -6.70
N VAL A 106 12.84 -3.82 -6.60
CA VAL A 106 11.66 -3.39 -5.87
C VAL A 106 11.34 -4.42 -4.78
N PHE A 107 10.99 -3.91 -3.61
CA PHE A 107 10.52 -4.71 -2.48
C PHE A 107 9.11 -4.25 -2.08
N ALA A 108 8.35 -5.15 -1.46
CA ALA A 108 7.04 -4.87 -0.91
C ALA A 108 7.04 -5.14 0.60
N TYR A 109 6.44 -4.24 1.37
CA TYR A 109 6.32 -4.37 2.81
C TYR A 109 4.86 -4.35 3.24
N ASP A 110 4.41 -5.47 3.81
CA ASP A 110 3.10 -5.64 4.45
C ASP A 110 3.17 -5.02 5.85
N TYR A 111 2.93 -3.70 5.92
CA TYR A 111 2.91 -2.99 7.18
C TYR A 111 1.65 -3.31 7.98
N LYS A 112 1.80 -3.42 9.31
CA LYS A 112 0.72 -3.88 10.20
C LYS A 112 -0.27 -2.78 10.62
N SER A 113 -0.21 -1.59 10.02
CA SER A 113 -1.13 -0.49 10.32
C SER A 113 -2.50 -0.73 9.69
N LYS A 114 -3.55 -0.26 10.36
CA LYS A 114 -4.90 -0.28 9.78
C LYS A 114 -4.97 0.67 8.58
N ARG A 115 -5.63 0.22 7.52
CA ARG A 115 -6.01 1.06 6.39
C ARG A 115 -7.48 1.45 6.49
N PHE A 116 -7.75 2.70 6.17
CA PHE A 116 -9.11 3.20 5.99
C PHE A 116 -9.19 3.83 4.60
N ASP A 117 -10.21 3.48 3.84
CA ASP A 117 -10.50 4.14 2.57
C ASP A 117 -11.24 5.45 2.85
N SER A 118 -10.53 6.56 2.80
CA SER A 118 -11.12 7.89 3.02
C SER A 118 -11.92 8.42 1.82
N GLY A 119 -11.87 7.74 0.68
CA GLY A 119 -12.73 8.00 -0.48
C GLY A 119 -14.15 7.46 -0.28
N ASP A 120 -14.33 6.48 0.62
CA ASP A 120 -15.63 6.01 1.06
C ASP A 120 -16.09 6.77 2.31
N LYS A 121 -17.38 7.18 2.35
CA LYS A 121 -17.93 7.97 3.46
C LYS A 121 -17.84 7.25 4.80
N LEU A 122 -18.14 5.96 4.83
CA LEU A 122 -18.05 5.16 6.04
C LEU A 122 -16.59 4.95 6.45
N GLY A 123 -15.71 4.66 5.50
CA GLY A 123 -14.27 4.53 5.72
C GLY A 123 -13.66 5.79 6.33
N PHE A 124 -14.05 6.98 5.87
CA PHE A 124 -13.64 8.26 6.45
C PHE A 124 -14.06 8.40 7.92
N VAL A 125 -15.33 8.09 8.23
CA VAL A 125 -15.84 8.13 9.62
C VAL A 125 -15.10 7.11 10.50
N MET A 126 -14.89 5.90 10.01
CA MET A 126 -14.15 4.85 10.74
C MET A 126 -12.70 5.29 11.03
N ALA A 127 -12.04 5.93 10.07
CA ALA A 127 -10.70 6.50 10.28
C ALA A 127 -10.69 7.56 11.38
N ALA A 128 -11.65 8.49 11.34
CA ALA A 128 -11.78 9.55 12.34
C ALA A 128 -12.04 8.98 13.74
N VAL A 129 -12.88 7.97 13.86
CA VAL A 129 -13.18 7.26 15.12
C VAL A 129 -11.93 6.56 15.65
N ASP A 130 -11.24 5.76 14.81
CA ASP A 130 -10.05 5.02 15.21
C ASP A 130 -8.94 5.97 15.67
N GLU A 131 -8.69 7.05 14.92
CA GLU A 131 -7.67 8.06 15.29
C GLU A 131 -8.02 8.76 16.60
N THR A 132 -9.30 9.12 16.81
CA THR A 132 -9.77 9.76 18.04
C THR A 132 -9.57 8.85 19.26
N LEU A 133 -9.87 7.55 19.11
CA LEU A 133 -9.69 6.56 20.18
C LEU A 133 -8.22 6.27 20.50
N ASN A 134 -7.31 6.51 19.56
CA ASN A 134 -5.88 6.31 19.72
C ASN A 134 -5.17 7.54 20.32
N ARG A 135 -5.85 8.69 20.42
CA ARG A 135 -5.31 9.92 21.02
C ARG A 135 -5.73 10.05 22.48
N PRO A 136 -4.78 10.00 23.44
CA PRO A 136 -5.11 10.03 24.86
C PRO A 136 -5.98 11.23 25.28
N GLU A 137 -5.71 12.41 24.71
CA GLU A 137 -6.40 13.65 25.01
C GLU A 137 -7.84 13.71 24.46
N LEU A 138 -8.17 12.92 23.45
CA LEU A 138 -9.49 12.88 22.81
C LEU A 138 -10.32 11.66 23.23
N ARG A 139 -9.66 10.60 23.66
CA ARG A 139 -10.27 9.30 23.92
C ARG A 139 -11.43 9.38 24.92
N GLU A 140 -11.18 9.88 26.11
CA GLU A 140 -12.17 9.88 27.19
C GLU A 140 -13.38 10.80 26.88
N PRO A 141 -13.20 12.06 26.43
CA PRO A 141 -14.32 12.88 25.99
C PRO A 141 -15.17 12.23 24.89
N PHE A 142 -14.50 11.56 23.92
CA PHE A 142 -15.19 10.93 22.82
C PHE A 142 -15.99 9.69 23.24
N ILE A 143 -15.43 8.85 24.12
CA ILE A 143 -16.16 7.70 24.69
C ILE A 143 -17.40 8.18 25.47
N LYS A 144 -17.27 9.28 26.23
CA LYS A 144 -18.40 9.87 26.95
C LYS A 144 -19.50 10.34 26.00
N PHE A 145 -19.12 10.99 24.89
CA PHE A 145 -20.04 11.40 23.84
C PHE A 145 -20.78 10.19 23.24
N LEU A 146 -20.05 9.16 22.84
CA LEU A 146 -20.65 7.95 22.23
C LEU A 146 -21.66 7.26 23.16
N LYS A 147 -21.36 7.19 24.47
CA LYS A 147 -22.28 6.62 25.48
C LYS A 147 -23.54 7.45 25.71
N GLY A 148 -23.57 8.67 25.27
CA GLY A 148 -24.73 9.57 25.34
C GLY A 148 -25.61 9.54 24.09
N LEU A 149 -25.25 8.77 23.07
CA LEU A 149 -26.07 8.62 21.88
C LEU A 149 -27.13 7.53 22.08
N ASP A 150 -28.35 7.84 21.65
CA ASP A 150 -29.43 6.84 21.53
C ASP A 150 -29.23 6.01 20.26
N ILE A 151 -28.51 4.89 20.38
CA ILE A 151 -28.21 3.92 19.31
C ILE A 151 -28.57 2.50 19.77
#